data_49e765bdd62e7d3b8683d6204dd4f358
#
_entry.id   49e765bdd62e7d3b8683d6204dd4f358
#
_cell.length_a   1.000
_cell.length_b   1.000
_cell.length_c   1.000
_cell.angle_alpha   90.00
_cell.angle_beta   90.00
_cell.angle_gamma   90.00
#
_symmetry.space_group_name_H-M   'P 1'
#
loop_
_entity.id
_entity.type
_entity.pdbx_description
1 polymer ?
#
loop_
_entity_poly.entity_id
_entity_poly.type
_entity_poly.pdbx_seq_one_letter_code
_entity_poly.pdbx_strand_id
1 'polypeptide(L)'
;MAYSPIEDIRGMLEKWLEGARLFIVLGIGNELRGDDAAGLLTARMLKRFNSDRFEAVECGVSIESCIDYAFEKKPSHLLIIDAFTHRGLVLLDPEDLESRIPVSTHTIPLPLLIDALGKPPETSVKILGIGVENFEFGASISRECLKTVEEISRVIIDAASKLGILE
;
A
#
# COMPACT_ATOMS: atom_id res chain seq x y z
N MET A 1 -9.74 17.23 4.61
CA MET A 1 -9.03 16.15 3.93
C MET A 1 -10.02 15.38 3.07
N ALA A 2 -9.72 15.25 1.81
CA ALA A 2 -10.60 14.56 0.88
C ALA A 2 -10.20 13.08 0.76
N TYR A 3 -11.13 12.21 1.11
CA TYR A 3 -11.00 10.80 0.77
C TYR A 3 -11.45 10.61 -0.66
N SER A 4 -10.74 9.79 -1.39
CA SER A 4 -11.01 9.59 -2.80
C SER A 4 -11.92 8.39 -3.03
N PRO A 5 -12.92 8.51 -3.91
CA PRO A 5 -13.62 7.33 -4.42
C PRO A 5 -12.66 6.36 -5.08
N ILE A 6 -13.02 5.08 -5.12
CA ILE A 6 -12.16 4.03 -5.69
C ILE A 6 -11.77 4.32 -7.14
N GLU A 7 -12.67 4.90 -7.94
CA GLU A 7 -12.37 5.23 -9.34
C GLU A 7 -11.36 6.37 -9.48
N ASP A 8 -11.34 7.31 -8.53
CA ASP A 8 -10.32 8.36 -8.50
C ASP A 8 -8.95 7.77 -8.16
N ILE A 9 -8.90 6.80 -7.24
CA ILE A 9 -7.67 6.05 -6.92
C ILE A 9 -7.15 5.34 -8.18
N ARG A 10 -8.03 4.73 -8.96
CA ARG A 10 -7.66 4.09 -10.23
C ARG A 10 -6.97 5.07 -11.16
N GLY A 11 -7.57 6.23 -11.40
CA GLY A 11 -7.00 7.25 -12.27
C GLY A 11 -5.66 7.79 -11.76
N MET A 12 -5.54 7.99 -10.46
CA MET A 12 -4.30 8.45 -9.83
C MET A 12 -3.19 7.40 -9.97
N LEU A 13 -3.50 6.12 -9.78
CA LEU A 13 -2.53 5.03 -9.96
C LEU A 13 -2.09 4.90 -11.42
N GLU A 14 -3.02 4.96 -12.36
CA GLU A 14 -2.71 4.88 -13.79
C GLU A 14 -1.74 6.00 -14.19
N LYS A 15 -2.00 7.22 -13.76
CA LYS A 15 -1.14 8.35 -14.04
C LYS A 15 0.24 8.21 -13.39
N TRP A 16 0.27 7.82 -12.13
CA TRP A 16 1.52 7.65 -11.38
C TRP A 16 2.40 6.55 -11.97
N LEU A 17 1.80 5.46 -12.42
CA LEU A 17 2.52 4.29 -12.95
C LEU A 17 3.00 4.45 -14.39
N GLU A 18 2.72 5.58 -15.06
CA GLU A 18 3.23 5.82 -16.41
C GLU A 18 4.76 5.72 -16.43
N GLY A 19 5.28 4.90 -17.33
CA GLY A 19 6.73 4.68 -17.46
C GLY A 19 7.33 3.76 -16.41
N ALA A 20 6.52 3.08 -15.60
CA ALA A 20 7.01 2.17 -14.58
C ALA A 20 7.85 1.04 -15.18
N ARG A 21 9.02 0.79 -14.58
CA ARG A 21 9.93 -0.29 -14.96
C ARG A 21 9.76 -1.49 -14.04
N LEU A 22 9.82 -1.26 -12.73
CA LEU A 22 9.56 -2.25 -11.68
C LEU A 22 8.63 -1.62 -10.65
N PHE A 23 7.47 -2.21 -10.47
CA PHE A 23 6.45 -1.78 -9.51
C PHE A 23 6.38 -2.78 -8.36
N ILE A 24 6.70 -2.32 -7.15
CA ILE A 24 6.62 -3.13 -5.93
C ILE A 24 5.49 -2.62 -5.05
N VAL A 25 4.68 -3.54 -4.53
CA VAL A 25 3.61 -3.26 -3.58
C VAL A 25 3.95 -3.93 -2.25
N LEU A 26 4.00 -3.15 -1.18
CA LEU A 26 4.22 -3.66 0.17
C LEU A 26 2.92 -3.59 0.96
N GLY A 27 2.44 -4.73 1.43
CA GLY A 27 1.24 -4.81 2.26
C GLY A 27 1.58 -4.92 3.73
N ILE A 28 1.26 -3.86 4.48
CA ILE A 28 1.49 -3.77 5.91
C ILE A 28 0.21 -4.12 6.66
N GLY A 29 0.33 -4.77 7.80
CA GLY A 29 -0.81 -5.04 8.67
C GLY A 29 -0.64 -6.28 9.52
N ASN A 30 -1.45 -6.35 10.57
CA ASN A 30 -1.46 -7.47 11.51
C ASN A 30 -2.77 -8.25 11.37
N GLU A 31 -2.69 -9.49 10.87
CA GLU A 31 -3.87 -10.36 10.72
C GLU A 31 -4.58 -10.66 12.05
N LEU A 32 -3.90 -10.48 13.17
CA LEU A 32 -4.48 -10.75 14.50
C LEU A 32 -5.30 -9.59 15.04
N ARG A 33 -5.39 -8.48 14.31
CA ARG A 33 -6.04 -7.24 14.77
C ARG A 33 -7.13 -6.76 13.83
N GLY A 34 -8.07 -7.63 13.49
CA GLY A 34 -9.25 -7.25 12.71
C GLY A 34 -8.88 -6.64 11.36
N ASP A 35 -9.38 -5.44 11.10
CA ASP A 35 -9.21 -4.74 9.83
C ASP A 35 -7.80 -4.16 9.62
N ASP A 36 -6.95 -4.21 10.64
CA ASP A 36 -5.53 -3.87 10.49
C ASP A 36 -4.84 -4.79 9.47
N ALA A 37 -5.44 -5.92 9.14
CA ALA A 37 -4.95 -6.85 8.12
C ALA A 37 -5.13 -6.35 6.67
N ALA A 38 -5.82 -5.24 6.44
CA ALA A 38 -6.23 -4.82 5.10
C ALA A 38 -5.07 -4.70 4.10
N GLY A 39 -3.98 -4.05 4.49
CA GLY A 39 -2.81 -3.91 3.61
C GLY A 39 -2.14 -5.24 3.30
N LEU A 40 -1.94 -6.07 4.33
CA LEU A 40 -1.37 -7.40 4.20
C LEU A 40 -2.19 -8.28 3.25
N LEU A 41 -3.50 -8.29 3.41
CA LEU A 41 -4.39 -9.11 2.57
C LEU A 41 -4.44 -8.62 1.13
N THR A 42 -4.34 -7.31 0.91
CA THR A 42 -4.24 -6.76 -0.45
C THR A 42 -2.99 -7.31 -1.15
N ALA A 43 -1.83 -7.24 -0.50
CA ALA A 43 -0.60 -7.81 -1.06
C ALA A 43 -0.73 -9.31 -1.31
N ARG A 44 -1.36 -10.03 -0.40
CA ARG A 44 -1.60 -11.48 -0.56
C ARG A 44 -2.39 -11.79 -1.82
N MET A 45 -3.42 -11.02 -2.12
CA MET A 45 -4.21 -11.19 -3.34
C MET A 45 -3.42 -10.87 -4.61
N LEU A 46 -2.46 -9.96 -4.52
CA LEU A 46 -1.65 -9.53 -5.66
C LEU A 46 -0.46 -10.45 -5.96
N LYS A 47 -0.01 -11.25 -5.02
CA LYS A 47 1.23 -12.06 -5.15
C LYS A 47 1.23 -13.00 -6.34
N ARG A 48 0.08 -13.52 -6.74
CA ARG A 48 -0.03 -14.42 -7.90
C ARG A 48 0.36 -13.76 -9.23
N PHE A 49 0.44 -12.42 -9.26
CA PHE A 49 0.84 -11.67 -10.44
C PHE A 49 2.34 -11.31 -10.45
N ASN A 50 3.11 -11.77 -9.48
CA ASN A 50 4.53 -11.47 -9.39
C ASN A 50 5.27 -11.90 -10.67
N SER A 51 6.14 -11.03 -11.15
CA SER A 51 6.91 -11.19 -12.39
C SER A 51 8.20 -10.37 -12.30
N ASP A 52 8.93 -10.26 -13.40
CA ASP A 52 10.14 -9.43 -13.44
C ASP A 52 9.85 -7.93 -13.28
N ARG A 53 8.61 -7.50 -13.51
CA ARG A 53 8.22 -6.09 -13.49
C ARG A 53 7.25 -5.73 -12.38
N PHE A 54 6.75 -6.71 -11.65
CA PHE A 54 5.79 -6.51 -10.58
C PHE A 54 6.06 -7.46 -9.43
N GLU A 55 6.04 -6.94 -8.21
CA GLU A 55 6.17 -7.78 -7.02
C GLU A 55 5.28 -7.25 -5.90
N ALA A 56 4.44 -8.10 -5.36
CA ALA A 56 3.68 -7.83 -4.13
C ALA A 56 4.29 -8.64 -2.99
N VAL A 57 4.50 -7.98 -1.85
CA VAL A 57 5.15 -8.55 -0.67
C VAL A 57 4.25 -8.41 0.54
N GLU A 58 3.99 -9.53 1.21
CA GLU A 58 3.29 -9.54 2.50
C GLU A 58 4.28 -9.16 3.60
N CYS A 59 4.24 -7.92 4.04
CA CYS A 59 5.15 -7.44 5.08
C CYS A 59 4.66 -7.78 6.50
N GLY A 60 3.35 -7.84 6.68
CA GLY A 60 2.78 -8.00 8.00
C GLY A 60 3.22 -6.85 8.91
N VAL A 61 3.87 -7.19 10.03
CA VAL A 61 4.41 -6.21 10.99
C VAL A 61 5.90 -5.93 10.77
N SER A 62 6.53 -6.58 9.80
CA SER A 62 7.97 -6.45 9.51
C SER A 62 8.26 -5.32 8.52
N ILE A 63 7.87 -4.10 8.89
CA ILE A 63 7.87 -2.93 8.00
C ILE A 63 9.28 -2.57 7.56
N GLU A 64 10.22 -2.47 8.49
CA GLU A 64 11.58 -2.04 8.22
C GLU A 64 12.30 -2.96 7.24
N SER A 65 12.25 -4.26 7.50
CA SER A 65 12.89 -5.25 6.63
C SER A 65 12.25 -5.31 5.25
N CYS A 66 10.94 -5.09 5.16
CA CYS A 66 10.24 -5.03 3.88
C CYS A 66 10.65 -3.82 3.03
N ILE A 67 10.73 -2.65 3.65
CA ILE A 67 11.14 -1.43 2.94
C ILE A 67 12.60 -1.57 2.48
N ASP A 68 13.47 -2.07 3.35
CA ASP A 68 14.86 -2.31 3.03
C ASP A 68 15.01 -3.29 1.85
N TYR A 69 14.27 -4.39 1.88
CA TYR A 69 14.19 -5.34 0.77
C TYR A 69 13.79 -4.67 -0.54
N ALA A 70 12.73 -3.85 -0.52
CA ALA A 70 12.26 -3.16 -1.70
C ALA A 70 13.29 -2.16 -2.24
N PHE A 71 13.93 -1.41 -1.36
CA PHE A 71 14.94 -0.41 -1.78
C PHE A 71 16.19 -1.04 -2.38
N GLU A 72 16.59 -2.22 -1.94
CA GLU A 72 17.69 -2.96 -2.54
C GLU A 72 17.42 -3.30 -4.01
N LYS A 73 16.16 -3.52 -4.37
CA LYS A 73 15.75 -3.79 -5.76
C LYS A 73 15.65 -2.54 -6.62
N LYS A 74 15.73 -1.37 -6.02
CA LYS A 74 15.63 -0.07 -6.71
C LYS A 74 14.44 0.00 -7.65
N PRO A 75 13.20 -0.19 -7.16
CA PRO A 75 12.02 -0.11 -8.01
C PRO A 75 11.86 1.31 -8.56
N SER A 76 11.23 1.44 -9.71
CA SER A 76 10.81 2.75 -10.21
C SER A 76 9.63 3.28 -9.38
N HIS A 77 8.74 2.38 -8.96
CA HIS A 77 7.54 2.73 -8.20
C HIS A 77 7.35 1.78 -7.03
N LEU A 78 7.11 2.33 -5.85
CA LEU A 78 6.85 1.59 -4.62
C LEU A 78 5.54 2.08 -4.00
N LEU A 79 4.57 1.19 -3.87
CA LEU A 79 3.31 1.46 -3.20
C LEU A 79 3.29 0.74 -1.85
N ILE A 80 3.12 1.49 -0.78
CA ILE A 80 2.95 0.93 0.57
C ILE A 80 1.48 1.03 0.93
N ILE A 81 0.87 -0.10 1.26
CA ILE A 81 -0.56 -0.17 1.62
C ILE A 81 -0.70 -0.48 3.10
N ASP A 82 -1.44 0.37 3.80
CA ASP A 82 -1.63 0.25 5.24
C ASP A 82 -3.05 0.66 5.65
N ALA A 83 -3.48 0.16 6.79
CA ALA A 83 -4.77 0.52 7.39
C ALA A 83 -4.59 1.76 8.29
N PHE A 84 -5.52 2.70 8.20
CA PHE A 84 -5.53 3.91 9.01
C PHE A 84 -6.84 4.02 9.80
N THR A 85 -6.82 4.80 10.88
CA THR A 85 -7.97 4.98 11.78
C THR A 85 -9.05 5.93 11.25
N HIS A 86 -9.10 6.14 9.95
CA HIS A 86 -10.08 6.98 9.28
C HIS A 86 -10.98 6.16 8.36
N ARG A 87 -12.02 6.78 7.82
CA ARG A 87 -12.85 6.17 6.79
C ARG A 87 -12.37 6.58 5.41
N GLY A 88 -12.58 5.69 4.43
CA GLY A 88 -12.30 5.96 3.04
C GLY A 88 -10.88 5.62 2.62
N LEU A 89 -10.57 5.95 1.38
CA LEU A 89 -9.28 5.66 0.75
C LEU A 89 -8.52 6.94 0.52
N VAL A 90 -7.21 6.89 0.68
CA VAL A 90 -6.34 8.03 0.39
C VAL A 90 -5.04 7.53 -0.24
N LEU A 91 -4.62 8.20 -1.31
CA LEU A 91 -3.32 7.97 -1.94
C LEU A 91 -2.45 9.20 -1.71
N LEU A 92 -1.33 9.03 -1.05
CA LEU A 92 -0.50 10.13 -0.56
C LEU A 92 0.96 9.96 -0.96
N ASP A 93 1.65 11.08 -1.09
CA ASP A 93 3.10 11.09 -1.00
C ASP A 93 3.51 10.94 0.47
N PRO A 94 4.65 10.29 0.77
CA PRO A 94 5.06 10.07 2.16
C PRO A 94 5.12 11.33 3.01
N GLU A 95 5.58 12.44 2.45
CA GLU A 95 5.70 13.73 3.14
C GLU A 95 4.36 14.33 3.55
N ASP A 96 3.25 13.90 2.91
CA ASP A 96 1.92 14.41 3.20
C ASP A 96 1.21 13.61 4.31
N LEU A 97 1.78 12.49 4.73
CA LEU A 97 1.11 11.56 5.65
C LEU A 97 0.80 12.21 7.00
N GLU A 98 1.77 12.86 7.62
CA GLU A 98 1.60 13.44 8.96
C GLU A 98 0.63 14.61 8.98
N SER A 99 0.56 15.39 7.89
CA SER A 99 -0.33 16.55 7.83
C SER A 99 -1.78 16.15 7.54
N ARG A 100 -2.00 15.00 6.89
CA ARG A 100 -3.33 14.56 6.46
C ARG A 100 -3.93 13.46 7.33
N ILE A 101 -3.09 12.60 7.90
CA ILE A 101 -3.52 11.49 8.76
C ILE A 101 -2.64 11.46 10.00
N PRO A 102 -3.06 12.15 11.08
CA PRO A 102 -2.22 12.33 12.26
C PRO A 102 -2.02 11.08 13.09
N VAL A 103 -2.78 10.01 12.86
CA VAL A 103 -2.71 8.80 13.68
C VAL A 103 -2.21 7.62 12.86
N SER A 104 -0.96 7.22 13.10
CA SER A 104 -0.39 5.98 12.60
C SER A 104 -0.46 4.92 13.70
N THR A 105 -0.71 3.67 13.32
CA THR A 105 -0.64 2.53 14.24
C THR A 105 0.81 2.10 14.51
N HIS A 106 1.78 2.74 13.87
CA HIS A 106 3.19 2.38 13.95
C HIS A 106 3.95 3.25 14.95
N THR A 107 4.94 2.67 15.63
CA THR A 107 5.79 3.37 16.58
C THR A 107 6.66 4.42 15.89
N ILE A 108 7.14 4.11 14.67
CA ILE A 108 7.94 5.03 13.85
C ILE A 108 7.09 5.45 12.66
N PRO A 109 6.90 6.76 12.43
CA PRO A 109 6.16 7.23 11.25
C PRO A 109 6.81 6.77 9.95
N LEU A 110 5.99 6.33 8.99
CA LEU A 110 6.46 5.84 7.69
C LEU A 110 7.39 6.82 6.96
N PRO A 111 7.12 8.14 6.91
CA PRO A 111 8.04 9.07 6.26
C PRO A 111 9.44 9.07 6.84
N LEU A 112 9.56 9.01 8.16
CA LEU A 112 10.86 8.94 8.82
C LEU A 112 11.59 7.64 8.53
N LEU A 113 10.85 6.54 8.49
CA LEU A 113 11.40 5.23 8.21
C LEU A 113 11.91 5.13 6.76
N ILE A 114 11.15 5.66 5.81
CA ILE A 114 11.53 5.71 4.40
C ILE A 114 12.84 6.49 4.23
N ASP A 115 12.95 7.66 4.88
CA ASP A 115 14.17 8.46 4.83
C ASP A 115 15.35 7.75 5.49
N ALA A 116 15.13 7.16 6.66
CA ALA A 116 16.19 6.48 7.43
C ALA A 116 16.75 5.26 6.69
N LEU A 117 15.92 4.55 5.93
CA LEU A 117 16.32 3.37 5.18
C LEU A 117 16.94 3.69 3.81
N GLY A 118 17.01 4.96 3.43
CA GLY A 118 17.71 5.40 2.24
C GLY A 118 16.96 5.14 0.94
N LYS A 119 15.83 5.81 0.78
CA LYS A 119 15.07 5.72 -0.49
C LYS A 119 15.98 5.99 -1.69
N PRO A 120 16.04 5.07 -2.67
CA PRO A 120 16.80 5.34 -3.90
C PRO A 120 16.25 6.57 -4.63
N PRO A 121 17.12 7.40 -5.26
CA PRO A 121 16.67 8.60 -5.96
C PRO A 121 15.70 8.31 -7.11
N GLU A 122 15.85 7.16 -7.77
CA GLU A 122 15.01 6.75 -8.88
C GLU A 122 13.64 6.19 -8.45
N THR A 123 13.43 5.95 -7.16
CA THR A 123 12.19 5.33 -6.65
C THR A 123 11.16 6.39 -6.29
N SER A 124 10.00 6.32 -6.94
CA SER A 124 8.82 7.11 -6.54
C SER A 124 7.99 6.29 -5.55
N VAL A 125 7.73 6.85 -4.37
CA VAL A 125 6.97 6.16 -3.31
C VAL A 125 5.63 6.84 -3.12
N LYS A 126 4.56 6.02 -3.04
CA LYS A 126 3.25 6.48 -2.58
C LYS A 126 2.72 5.56 -1.50
N ILE A 127 1.85 6.09 -0.67
CA ILE A 127 1.17 5.36 0.41
C ILE A 127 -0.32 5.34 0.10
N LEU A 128 -0.90 4.15 0.08
CA LEU A 128 -2.34 3.96 -0.02
C LEU A 128 -2.88 3.61 1.37
N GLY A 129 -3.63 4.53 1.94
CA GLY A 129 -4.28 4.34 3.23
C GLY A 129 -5.69 3.80 3.05
N ILE A 130 -5.99 2.72 3.74
CA ILE A 130 -7.32 2.12 3.81
C ILE A 130 -7.92 2.48 5.15
N GLY A 131 -8.97 3.31 5.15
CA GLY A 131 -9.64 3.71 6.38
C GLY A 131 -10.42 2.54 6.98
N VAL A 132 -10.12 2.21 8.24
CA VAL A 132 -10.78 1.14 8.98
C VAL A 132 -11.06 1.58 10.41
N GLU A 133 -12.01 0.92 11.07
CA GLU A 133 -12.42 1.25 12.43
C GLU A 133 -12.08 0.16 13.43
N ASN A 134 -11.95 -1.09 13.00
CA ASN A 134 -11.79 -2.23 13.89
C ASN A 134 -10.34 -2.72 13.92
N PHE A 135 -9.63 -2.41 15.00
CA PHE A 135 -8.26 -2.87 15.26
C PHE A 135 -8.19 -3.85 16.44
N GLU A 136 -9.31 -4.47 16.80
CA GLU A 136 -9.39 -5.32 17.98
C GLU A 136 -8.55 -6.60 17.81
N PHE A 137 -7.69 -6.85 18.80
CA PHE A 137 -6.86 -8.06 18.83
C PHE A 137 -7.76 -9.30 18.93
N GLY A 138 -7.51 -10.29 18.09
CA GLY A 138 -8.30 -11.52 18.03
C GLY A 138 -9.53 -11.43 17.13
N ALA A 139 -9.90 -10.24 16.67
CA ALA A 139 -11.02 -10.08 15.74
C ALA A 139 -10.62 -10.52 14.33
N SER A 140 -11.59 -11.05 13.59
CA SER A 140 -11.45 -11.32 12.17
C SER A 140 -11.65 -10.04 11.36
N ILE A 141 -11.13 -10.00 10.13
CA ILE A 141 -11.40 -8.89 9.21
C ILE A 141 -12.91 -8.79 8.96
N SER A 142 -13.43 -7.57 8.94
CA SER A 142 -14.83 -7.33 8.65
C SER A 142 -15.15 -7.61 7.18
N ARG A 143 -16.41 -7.94 6.92
CA ARG A 143 -16.90 -8.20 5.57
C ARG A 143 -16.76 -6.95 4.69
N GLU A 144 -17.02 -5.79 5.25
CA GLU A 144 -16.86 -4.50 4.57
C GLU A 144 -15.41 -4.24 4.18
N CYS A 145 -14.47 -4.46 5.10
CA CYS A 145 -13.05 -4.30 4.84
C CYS A 145 -12.54 -5.28 3.79
N LEU A 146 -12.98 -6.55 3.86
CA LEU A 146 -12.61 -7.55 2.86
C LEU A 146 -13.07 -7.15 1.46
N LYS A 147 -14.27 -6.60 1.34
CA LYS A 147 -14.78 -6.08 0.07
C LYS A 147 -13.89 -4.95 -0.46
N THR A 148 -13.48 -4.03 0.41
CA THR A 148 -12.56 -2.95 0.05
C THR A 148 -11.21 -3.49 -0.42
N VAL A 149 -10.67 -4.49 0.26
CA VAL A 149 -9.43 -5.17 -0.13
C VAL A 149 -9.55 -5.77 -1.55
N GLU A 150 -10.66 -6.43 -1.84
CA GLU A 150 -10.91 -7.01 -3.17
C GLU A 150 -11.00 -5.93 -4.25
N GLU A 151 -11.69 -4.83 -3.97
CA GLU A 151 -11.84 -3.71 -4.90
C GLU A 151 -10.50 -3.02 -5.18
N ILE A 152 -9.69 -2.76 -4.15
CA ILE A 152 -8.36 -2.17 -4.29
C ILE A 152 -7.45 -3.09 -5.08
N SER A 153 -7.46 -4.38 -4.78
CA SER A 153 -6.64 -5.36 -5.51
C SER A 153 -6.97 -5.34 -7.00
N ARG A 154 -8.26 -5.29 -7.34
CA ARG A 154 -8.70 -5.22 -8.73
C ARG A 154 -8.25 -3.92 -9.41
N VAL A 155 -8.35 -2.79 -8.71
CA VAL A 155 -7.92 -1.49 -9.24
C VAL A 155 -6.42 -1.49 -9.53
N ILE A 156 -5.60 -2.05 -8.64
CA ILE A 156 -4.15 -2.13 -8.84
C ILE A 156 -3.83 -3.03 -10.04
N ILE A 157 -4.47 -4.19 -10.13
CA ILE A 157 -4.29 -5.11 -11.26
C ILE A 157 -4.67 -4.43 -12.57
N ASP A 158 -5.82 -3.78 -12.62
CA ASP A 158 -6.31 -3.11 -13.83
C ASP A 158 -5.36 -1.98 -14.26
N ALA A 159 -4.91 -1.15 -13.33
CA ALA A 159 -3.98 -0.07 -13.63
C ALA A 159 -2.64 -0.61 -14.17
N ALA A 160 -2.08 -1.60 -13.52
CA ALA A 160 -0.82 -2.22 -13.93
C ALA A 160 -0.96 -2.95 -15.28
N SER A 161 -2.07 -3.63 -15.52
CA SER A 161 -2.34 -4.31 -16.80
C SER A 161 -2.50 -3.31 -17.93
N LYS A 162 -3.23 -2.22 -17.71
CA LYS A 162 -3.44 -1.17 -18.72
C LYS A 162 -2.12 -0.58 -19.20
N LEU A 163 -1.14 -0.47 -18.32
CA LEU A 163 0.17 0.11 -18.63
C LEU A 163 1.21 -0.95 -19.06
N GLY A 164 0.79 -2.18 -19.25
CA GLY A 164 1.68 -3.26 -19.68
C GLY A 164 2.67 -3.75 -18.64
N ILE A 165 2.48 -3.41 -17.37
CA ILE A 165 3.31 -3.90 -16.26
C ILE A 165 2.98 -5.36 -15.96
N LEU A 166 1.69 -5.70 -15.99
CA LEU A 166 1.19 -7.07 -15.90
C LEU A 166 0.75 -7.56 -17.29
N GLU A 167 1.02 -8.82 -17.55
CA GLU A 167 0.59 -9.49 -18.79
C GLU A 167 -0.84 -10.01 -18.66
#